data_819bfaff9328857cb26ea3f8b39a2030
#
_entry.id   819bfaff9328857cb26ea3f8b39a2030
#
_cell.length_a   1.000
_cell.length_b   1.000
_cell.length_c   1.000
_cell.angle_alpha   90.00
_cell.angle_beta   90.00
_cell.angle_gamma   90.00
#
_symmetry.space_group_name_H-M   'P 1'
#
loop_
_entity.id
_entity.type
_entity.pdbx_description
1 polymer ?
#
loop_
_entity_poly.entity_id
_entity_poly.type
_entity_poly.pdbx_seq_one_letter_code
_entity_poly.pdbx_strand_id
1 'polypeptide(L)' 'MPSTDDLKQRIEAAIPGAQADVTDLTGTGDHFRATVVAAEFAGLSRIEQHRRVYAVFGTDIGGPIHALSLVTKAES' A
#
# COMPACT_ATOMS: atom_id res chain seq x y z
N MET A 1 17.14 -1.53 -0.81
CA MET A 1 15.91 -2.36 -0.86
C MET A 1 14.80 -1.67 -0.07
N PRO A 2 13.56 -1.70 -0.55
CA PRO A 2 12.47 -1.12 0.22
C PRO A 2 12.24 -1.93 1.51
N SER A 3 11.89 -1.25 2.58
CA SER A 3 11.53 -1.87 3.85
C SER A 3 10.04 -1.71 4.10
N THR A 4 9.51 -2.46 5.08
CA THR A 4 8.11 -2.30 5.48
C THR A 4 7.82 -0.89 5.94
N ASP A 5 8.75 -0.28 6.70
CA ASP A 5 8.60 1.11 7.15
C ASP A 5 8.61 2.08 5.97
N ASP A 6 9.44 1.86 4.98
CA ASP A 6 9.52 2.70 3.79
C ASP A 6 8.18 2.70 3.04
N LEU A 7 7.62 1.51 2.80
CA LEU A 7 6.34 1.40 2.12
C LEU A 7 5.22 2.06 2.94
N LYS A 8 5.20 1.82 4.25
CA LYS A 8 4.22 2.42 5.16
C LYS A 8 4.28 3.94 5.10
N GLN A 9 5.46 4.52 5.19
CA GLN A 9 5.62 5.96 5.17
C GLN A 9 5.20 6.57 3.84
N ARG A 10 5.52 5.90 2.74
CA ARG A 10 5.14 6.38 1.40
C ARG A 10 3.62 6.40 1.23
N ILE A 11 2.94 5.35 1.69
CA ILE A 11 1.48 5.28 1.62
C ILE A 11 0.87 6.39 2.48
N GLU A 12 1.31 6.52 3.71
CA GLU A 12 0.73 7.50 4.64
C GLU A 12 1.01 8.93 4.22
N ALA A 13 2.14 9.20 3.58
CA ALA A 13 2.45 10.52 3.07
C ALA A 13 1.63 10.88 1.84
N ALA A 14 1.33 9.91 0.99
CA ALA A 14 0.61 10.14 -0.27
C ALA A 14 -0.90 10.15 -0.12
N ILE A 15 -1.43 9.44 0.89
CA ILE A 15 -2.88 9.33 1.14
C ILE A 15 -3.16 9.96 2.50
N PRO A 16 -3.63 11.22 2.54
CA PRO A 16 -3.86 11.93 3.81
C PRO A 16 -4.81 11.15 4.72
N GLY A 17 -4.41 11.00 5.98
CA GLY A 17 -5.19 10.31 6.99
C GLY A 17 -5.15 8.80 6.91
N ALA A 18 -4.42 8.22 5.95
CA ALA A 18 -4.32 6.78 5.83
C ALA A 18 -3.50 6.18 6.97
N GLN A 19 -3.92 4.98 7.38
CA GLN A 19 -3.15 4.13 8.28
C GLN A 19 -2.73 2.90 7.47
N ALA A 20 -1.44 2.66 7.40
CA ALA A 20 -0.90 1.54 6.64
C ALA A 20 -0.17 0.57 7.56
N ASP A 21 -0.37 -0.71 7.31
CA ASP A 21 0.35 -1.78 8.01
C ASP A 21 0.95 -2.67 6.92
N VAL A 22 2.28 -2.81 6.92
CA VAL A 22 2.98 -3.50 5.85
C VAL A 22 3.77 -4.67 6.43
N THR A 23 3.61 -5.83 5.82
CA THR A 23 4.31 -7.07 6.19
C THR A 23 5.17 -7.55 5.02
N ASP A 24 6.38 -7.96 5.31
CA ASP A 24 7.25 -8.64 4.35
C ASP A 24 6.93 -10.13 4.37
N LEU A 25 6.35 -10.64 3.29
CA LEU A 25 5.79 -11.99 3.26
C LEU A 25 6.87 -13.08 3.19
N THR A 26 8.02 -12.77 2.61
CA THR A 26 9.07 -13.77 2.36
C THR A 26 10.34 -13.52 3.16
N GLY A 27 10.44 -12.37 3.81
CA GLY A 27 11.66 -11.97 4.51
C GLY A 27 12.79 -11.52 3.59
N THR A 28 12.49 -11.36 2.29
CA THR A 28 13.53 -11.02 1.30
C THR A 28 13.46 -9.56 0.84
N GLY A 29 12.45 -8.79 1.31
CA GLY A 29 12.34 -7.38 0.99
C GLY A 29 11.78 -7.08 -0.41
N ASP A 30 11.07 -8.02 -1.02
CA ASP A 30 10.52 -7.83 -2.36
C ASP A 30 9.05 -8.26 -2.52
N HIS A 31 8.51 -9.03 -1.59
CA HIS A 31 7.10 -9.44 -1.58
C HIS A 31 6.43 -8.93 -0.32
N PHE A 32 5.46 -8.04 -0.47
CA PHE A 32 4.83 -7.36 0.65
C PHE A 32 3.32 -7.52 0.64
N ARG A 33 2.73 -7.41 1.83
CA ARG A 33 1.29 -7.21 2.00
C ARG A 33 1.09 -5.89 2.73
N ALA A 34 0.23 -5.03 2.20
CA ALA A 34 -0.14 -3.78 2.85
C ALA A 34 -1.63 -3.77 3.13
N THR A 35 -1.98 -3.46 4.38
CA THR A 35 -3.36 -3.18 4.79
C THR A 35 -3.46 -1.68 4.96
N VAL A 36 -4.34 -1.03 4.19
CA VAL A 36 -4.48 0.41 4.19
C VAL A 36 -5.91 0.79 4.53
N VAL A 37 -6.07 1.59 5.57
CA VAL A 37 -7.36 2.12 6.00
C VAL A 37 -7.32 3.62 5.81
N ALA A 38 -8.27 4.17 5.07
CA ALA A 38 -8.31 5.61 4.81
C ALA A 38 -9.74 6.11 4.63
N ALA A 39 -10.02 7.28 5.18
CA ALA A 39 -11.33 7.92 5.02
C ALA A 39 -11.63 8.21 3.55
N GLU A 40 -10.62 8.56 2.75
CA GLU A 40 -10.83 8.87 1.34
C GLU A 40 -11.22 7.66 0.49
N PHE A 41 -11.14 6.46 1.04
CA PHE A 41 -11.60 5.24 0.36
C PHE A 41 -13.12 5.08 0.41
N ALA A 42 -13.82 5.87 1.23
CA ALA A 42 -15.28 5.83 1.30
C ALA A 42 -15.88 6.17 -0.06
N GLY A 43 -16.80 5.32 -0.54
CA GLY A 43 -17.43 5.52 -1.86
C GLY A 43 -16.60 4.99 -3.03
N LEU A 44 -15.38 4.52 -2.81
CA LEU A 44 -14.57 3.92 -3.86
C LEU A 44 -14.76 2.40 -3.89
N SER A 45 -14.77 1.83 -5.10
CA SER A 45 -14.75 0.38 -5.25
C SER A 45 -13.41 -0.17 -4.78
N ARG A 46 -13.35 -1.49 -4.56
CA ARG A 46 -12.09 -2.14 -4.18
C ARG A 46 -11.01 -1.89 -5.23
N ILE A 47 -11.35 -1.98 -6.50
CA ILE A 47 -10.40 -1.74 -7.59
C ILE A 47 -9.86 -0.32 -7.55
N GLU A 48 -10.74 0.66 -7.31
CA GLU A 48 -10.32 2.06 -7.22
C GLU A 48 -9.41 2.30 -6.02
N GLN A 49 -9.73 1.68 -4.88
CA GLN A 49 -8.90 1.76 -3.68
C GLN A 49 -7.51 1.17 -3.95
N HIS A 50 -7.45 0.01 -4.60
CA HIS A 50 -6.18 -0.63 -4.93
C HIS A 50 -5.36 0.23 -5.91
N ARG A 51 -6.00 0.80 -6.92
CA ARG A 51 -5.33 1.71 -7.87
C ARG A 51 -4.74 2.91 -7.17
N ARG A 52 -5.45 3.43 -6.18
CA ARG A 52 -4.97 4.58 -5.40
C ARG A 52 -3.68 4.25 -4.66
N VAL A 53 -3.58 3.05 -4.09
CA VAL A 53 -2.36 2.63 -3.40
C VAL A 53 -1.25 2.29 -4.39
N TYR A 54 -1.54 1.58 -5.47
CA TYR A 54 -0.52 1.27 -6.47
C TYR A 54 0.08 2.53 -7.09
N ALA A 55 -0.70 3.58 -7.24
CA ALA A 55 -0.21 4.85 -7.78
C ALA A 55 0.87 5.48 -6.89
N VAL A 56 0.90 5.18 -5.61
CA VAL A 56 1.94 5.66 -4.69
C VAL A 56 3.31 5.14 -5.12
N PHE A 57 3.37 3.91 -5.61
CA PHE A 57 4.63 3.25 -5.95
C PHE A 57 4.97 3.34 -7.43
N GLY A 58 3.97 3.50 -8.29
CA GLY A 58 4.19 3.67 -9.73
C GLY A 58 5.00 2.52 -10.32
N THR A 59 6.11 2.85 -10.96
CA THR A 59 6.96 1.88 -11.64
C THR A 59 7.81 1.02 -10.70
N ASP A 60 7.80 1.29 -9.39
CA ASP A 60 8.49 0.45 -8.41
C ASP A 60 7.85 -0.93 -8.31
N ILE A 61 6.56 -1.05 -8.63
CA ILE A 61 5.87 -2.34 -8.70
C ILE A 61 6.39 -3.11 -9.92
N GLY A 62 6.87 -4.32 -9.68
CA GLY A 62 7.52 -5.13 -10.71
C GLY A 62 9.01 -4.90 -10.82
N GLY A 63 9.53 -3.87 -10.13
CA GLY A 63 10.96 -3.58 -10.00
C GLY A 63 11.43 -3.91 -8.59
N PRO A 64 11.85 -2.89 -7.78
CA PRO A 64 12.29 -3.12 -6.40
C PRO A 64 11.22 -3.78 -5.52
N ILE A 65 9.94 -3.49 -5.80
CA ILE A 65 8.82 -4.17 -5.17
C ILE A 65 8.33 -5.22 -6.16
N HIS A 66 8.73 -6.47 -5.96
CA HIS A 66 8.39 -7.55 -6.90
C HIS A 66 6.90 -7.85 -6.90
N ALA A 67 6.30 -7.92 -5.72
CA ALA A 67 4.87 -8.17 -5.56
C ALA A 67 4.33 -7.41 -4.35
N LEU A 68 3.12 -6.88 -4.49
CA LEU A 68 2.43 -6.18 -3.41
C LEU A 68 0.97 -6.62 -3.38
N SER A 69 0.61 -7.33 -2.31
CA SER A 69 -0.79 -7.70 -2.03
C SER A 69 -1.43 -6.60 -1.21
N LEU A 70 -2.66 -6.24 -1.53
CA LEU A 70 -3.36 -5.16 -0.86
C LEU A 70 -4.63 -5.63 -0.18
N VAL A 71 -4.86 -5.11 1.02
CA VAL A 71 -6.15 -5.12 1.70
C VAL A 71 -6.48 -3.66 1.98
N THR A 72 -7.59 -3.17 1.46
CA THR A 72 -7.98 -1.78 1.62
C THR A 72 -9.36 -1.68 2.26
N LYS A 73 -9.54 -0.68 3.11
CA LYS A 73 -10.81 -0.44 3.80
C LYS A 73 -11.04 1.05 3.93
N ALA A 74 -12.32 1.44 3.82
CA ALA A 74 -12.72 2.78 4.19
C ALA A 74 -12.76 2.88 5.71
N GLU A 75 -12.30 4.01 6.23
CA GLU A 75 -12.42 4.32 7.64
C GLU A 75 -13.86 4.75 7.92
N SER A 76 -14.47 4.08 8.89
CA SER A 76 -15.85 4.40 9.28
C SER A 76 -15.92 5.48 10.35
#